data_bac7d58a06551de83d9873a83fbb69e6
#
_entry.id   bac7d58a06551de83d9873a83fbb69e6
#
_cell.length_a   1.000
_cell.length_b   1.000
_cell.length_c   1.000
_cell.angle_alpha   90.00
_cell.angle_beta   90.00
_cell.angle_gamma   90.00
#
_symmetry.space_group_name_H-M   'P 1'
#
loop_
_entity.id
_entity.type
_entity.pdbx_description
1 polymer ?
#
loop_
_entity_poly.entity_id
_entity_poly.type
_entity_poly.pdbx_seq_one_letter_code
_entity_poly.pdbx_strand_id
1 'polypeptide(L)'
;MDRGAVLAAYRNASRWRRDNPAARRGLLVGQAAPRNPAHGSGHALFPFPSNCAGARLFKMGGWGLMPWFAHWDRINTIQSFPGGAASGKGDAFPLPLARECAQRHFGEMRLWNRVCVFVGKANASCYAWDAEALPEPLTLHPQRGGGTWAWVPHTSGVVPFWNDPAHRDQLRQMFDDLGQIILPVSQKSS
;
A
#
# COMPACT_ATOMS: atom_id res chain seq x y z
N MET A 1 14.93 -10.06 6.84
CA MET A 1 13.63 -10.51 7.39
C MET A 1 13.45 -11.97 6.99
N ASP A 2 13.18 -12.83 7.95
CA ASP A 2 13.00 -14.26 7.72
C ASP A 2 11.62 -14.57 7.12
N ARG A 3 11.58 -15.47 6.11
CA ARG A 3 10.35 -15.88 5.42
C ARG A 3 9.38 -16.59 6.37
N GLY A 4 9.90 -17.42 7.28
CA GLY A 4 9.08 -18.15 8.25
C GLY A 4 8.33 -17.22 9.17
N ALA A 5 8.99 -16.20 9.71
CA ALA A 5 8.40 -15.18 10.56
C ALA A 5 7.31 -14.37 9.83
N VAL A 6 7.54 -14.01 8.56
CA VAL A 6 6.55 -13.30 7.74
C VAL A 6 5.30 -14.14 7.51
N LEU A 7 5.45 -15.42 7.16
CA LEU A 7 4.31 -16.32 6.94
C LEU A 7 3.57 -16.65 8.23
N ALA A 8 4.27 -16.77 9.36
CA ALA A 8 3.64 -16.97 10.67
C ALA A 8 2.78 -15.76 11.06
N ALA A 9 3.34 -14.55 10.94
CA ALA A 9 2.59 -13.31 11.20
C ALA A 9 1.38 -13.17 10.28
N TYR A 10 1.50 -13.50 9.00
CA TYR A 10 0.39 -13.47 8.04
C TYR A 10 -0.73 -14.43 8.45
N ARG A 11 -0.41 -15.67 8.85
CA ARG A 11 -1.40 -16.65 9.32
C ARG A 11 -2.11 -16.20 10.59
N ASN A 12 -1.36 -15.64 11.55
CA ASN A 12 -1.91 -15.13 12.81
C ASN A 12 -2.84 -13.93 12.54
N ALA A 13 -2.43 -12.99 11.69
CA ALA A 13 -3.26 -11.87 11.29
C ALA A 13 -4.53 -12.32 10.55
N SER A 14 -4.44 -13.34 9.70
CA SER A 14 -5.61 -13.92 9.02
C SER A 14 -6.60 -14.55 9.99
N ARG A 15 -6.12 -15.17 11.08
CA ARG A 15 -6.95 -15.66 12.17
C ARG A 15 -7.61 -14.49 12.90
N TRP A 16 -6.81 -13.50 13.33
CA TRP A 16 -7.31 -12.32 14.01
C TRP A 16 -8.40 -11.59 13.20
N ARG A 17 -8.24 -11.48 11.88
CA ARG A 17 -9.23 -10.86 10.98
C ARG A 17 -10.57 -11.61 10.97
N ARG A 18 -10.55 -12.93 11.01
CA ARG A 18 -11.79 -13.74 11.10
C ARG A 18 -12.51 -13.50 12.43
N ASP A 19 -11.73 -13.36 13.50
CA ASP A 19 -12.27 -13.12 14.84
C ASP A 19 -12.72 -11.66 15.05
N ASN A 20 -12.24 -10.73 14.19
CA ASN A 20 -12.54 -9.30 14.24
C ASN A 20 -13.03 -8.76 12.89
N PRO A 21 -14.17 -9.23 12.35
CA PRO A 21 -14.62 -8.86 11.00
C PRO A 21 -15.01 -7.39 10.88
N ALA A 22 -15.43 -6.74 11.98
CA ALA A 22 -15.81 -5.33 12.03
C ALA A 22 -14.61 -4.37 12.20
N ALA A 23 -13.39 -4.89 12.40
CA ALA A 23 -12.21 -4.03 12.56
C ALA A 23 -11.97 -3.21 11.30
N ARG A 24 -11.74 -1.91 11.48
CA ARG A 24 -11.36 -1.02 10.37
C ARG A 24 -10.01 -1.45 9.80
N ARG A 25 -9.89 -1.38 8.49
CA ARG A 25 -8.66 -1.72 7.77
C ARG A 25 -8.38 -0.67 6.70
N GLY A 26 -7.13 -0.26 6.65
CA GLY A 26 -6.62 0.53 5.53
C GLY A 26 -6.36 -0.35 4.31
N LEU A 27 -6.14 0.29 3.17
CA LEU A 27 -5.82 -0.35 1.91
C LEU A 27 -4.49 0.20 1.36
N LEU A 28 -3.55 -0.67 1.11
CA LEU A 28 -2.33 -0.36 0.38
C LEU A 28 -2.52 -0.75 -1.09
N VAL A 29 -2.30 0.19 -1.99
CA VAL A 29 -2.50 -0.01 -3.43
C VAL A 29 -1.14 0.06 -4.14
N GLY A 30 -0.64 -1.09 -4.58
CA GLY A 30 0.54 -1.20 -5.43
C GLY A 30 0.22 -0.95 -6.90
N GLN A 31 1.26 -0.87 -7.74
CA GLN A 31 1.10 -0.61 -9.17
C GLN A 31 0.60 -1.85 -9.92
N ALA A 32 1.39 -2.90 -9.96
CA ALA A 32 1.10 -4.11 -10.72
C ALA A 32 1.65 -5.36 -10.04
N ALA A 33 1.13 -6.52 -10.42
CA ALA A 33 1.64 -7.80 -9.97
C ALA A 33 3.08 -8.02 -10.48
N PRO A 34 3.98 -8.62 -9.68
CA PRO A 34 5.34 -8.89 -10.09
C PRO A 34 5.40 -9.99 -11.16
N ARG A 35 6.46 -9.99 -11.97
CA ARG A 35 6.72 -11.00 -12.99
C ARG A 35 6.73 -12.44 -12.45
N ASN A 36 7.27 -12.61 -11.25
CA ASN A 36 7.36 -13.92 -10.62
C ASN A 36 6.49 -13.95 -9.34
N PRO A 37 5.29 -14.55 -9.38
CA PRO A 37 4.42 -14.66 -8.21
C PRO A 37 5.01 -15.52 -7.08
N ALA A 38 6.03 -16.34 -7.34
CA ALA A 38 6.72 -17.11 -6.31
C ALA A 38 7.50 -16.21 -5.31
N HIS A 39 7.76 -14.96 -5.66
CA HIS A 39 8.39 -13.98 -4.77
C HIS A 39 7.46 -13.35 -3.75
N GLY A 40 6.20 -13.63 -3.81
CA GLY A 40 5.22 -13.20 -2.81
C GLY A 40 4.02 -14.12 -2.93
N SER A 41 3.29 -14.30 -1.91
CA SER A 41 2.06 -15.09 -1.82
C SER A 41 0.93 -14.65 -2.79
N GLY A 42 1.24 -14.08 -3.94
CA GLY A 42 0.28 -13.46 -4.87
C GLY A 42 -0.34 -12.15 -4.37
N HIS A 43 0.04 -11.70 -3.17
CA HIS A 43 -0.49 -10.47 -2.58
C HIS A 43 0.37 -9.26 -2.93
N ALA A 44 -0.28 -8.17 -3.31
CA ALA A 44 0.35 -6.87 -3.50
C ALA A 44 1.15 -6.43 -2.27
N LEU A 45 2.28 -5.78 -2.49
CA LEU A 45 3.10 -5.17 -1.43
C LEU A 45 3.40 -6.12 -0.25
N PHE A 46 3.55 -7.42 -0.54
CA PHE A 46 3.93 -8.39 0.49
C PHE A 46 5.36 -8.11 0.97
N PRO A 47 5.66 -8.13 2.30
CA PRO A 47 6.94 -7.71 2.82
C PRO A 47 8.05 -8.76 2.67
N PHE A 48 8.01 -9.54 1.61
CA PHE A 48 9.02 -10.54 1.25
C PHE A 48 9.03 -10.77 -0.27
N PRO A 49 10.20 -10.98 -0.90
CA PRO A 49 11.55 -10.99 -0.31
C PRO A 49 12.02 -9.59 0.13
N SER A 50 13.11 -9.54 0.91
CA SER A 50 13.57 -8.31 1.58
C SER A 50 13.92 -7.12 0.66
N ASN A 51 14.13 -7.38 -0.61
CA ASN A 51 14.47 -6.39 -1.64
C ASN A 51 13.27 -5.93 -2.48
N CYS A 52 12.06 -6.43 -2.24
CA CYS A 52 10.86 -6.00 -2.97
C CYS A 52 10.29 -4.67 -2.43
N ALA A 53 9.43 -4.04 -3.23
CA ALA A 53 8.79 -2.78 -2.88
C ALA A 53 7.98 -2.86 -1.57
N GLY A 54 7.26 -3.97 -1.37
CA GLY A 54 6.49 -4.20 -0.15
C GLY A 54 7.35 -4.32 1.10
N ALA A 55 8.50 -5.01 1.00
CA ALA A 55 9.43 -5.13 2.13
C ALA A 55 10.08 -3.80 2.50
N ARG A 56 10.39 -2.97 1.51
CA ARG A 56 10.93 -1.63 1.74
C ARG A 56 9.90 -0.71 2.38
N LEU A 57 8.67 -0.70 1.86
CA LEU A 57 7.58 0.09 2.43
C LEU A 57 7.31 -0.32 3.88
N PHE A 58 7.20 -1.61 4.15
CA PHE A 58 7.04 -2.17 5.49
C PHE A 58 8.15 -1.70 6.44
N LYS A 59 9.42 -1.87 6.02
CA LYS A 59 10.59 -1.51 6.83
C LYS A 59 10.64 -0.01 7.13
N MET A 60 10.33 0.83 6.15
CA MET A 60 10.33 2.28 6.31
C MET A 60 9.14 2.77 7.14
N GLY A 61 7.97 2.14 7.00
CA GLY A 61 6.75 2.51 7.72
C GLY A 61 6.77 2.20 9.23
N GLY A 62 7.72 1.39 9.70
CA GLY A 62 7.93 1.17 11.14
C GLY A 62 6.94 0.23 11.84
N TRP A 63 5.95 -0.31 11.13
CA TRP A 63 4.95 -1.20 11.73
C TRP A 63 5.50 -2.61 11.97
N GLY A 64 5.02 -3.27 13.02
CA GLY A 64 5.29 -4.70 13.23
C GLY A 64 4.57 -5.58 12.19
N LEU A 65 5.06 -6.80 11.97
CA LEU A 65 4.49 -7.73 10.99
C LEU A 65 3.01 -8.05 11.27
N MET A 66 2.66 -8.29 12.51
CA MET A 66 1.30 -8.65 12.88
C MET A 66 0.32 -7.49 12.64
N PRO A 67 0.53 -6.25 13.13
CA PRO A 67 -0.30 -5.10 12.80
C PRO A 67 -0.35 -4.81 11.30
N TRP A 68 0.77 -4.93 10.58
CA TRP A 68 0.80 -4.75 9.14
C TRP A 68 -0.17 -5.67 8.40
N PHE A 69 -0.18 -6.93 8.77
CA PHE A 69 -1.09 -7.88 8.15
C PHE A 69 -2.53 -7.80 8.69
N ALA A 70 -2.72 -7.46 9.95
CA ALA A 70 -4.05 -7.36 10.55
C ALA A 70 -4.85 -6.17 10.04
N HIS A 71 -4.19 -5.00 9.92
CA HIS A 71 -4.88 -3.73 9.69
C HIS A 71 -4.75 -3.18 8.26
N TRP A 72 -3.94 -3.79 7.39
CA TRP A 72 -3.79 -3.35 6.01
C TRP A 72 -4.21 -4.44 5.02
N ASP A 73 -5.25 -4.15 4.23
CA ASP A 73 -5.52 -4.87 2.98
C ASP A 73 -4.52 -4.42 1.91
N ARG A 74 -4.29 -5.25 0.91
CA ARG A 74 -3.30 -4.97 -0.14
C ARG A 74 -3.80 -5.45 -1.48
N ILE A 75 -3.77 -4.55 -2.46
CA ILE A 75 -4.09 -4.87 -3.85
C ILE A 75 -3.03 -4.25 -4.78
N ASN A 76 -2.98 -4.73 -6.00
CA ASN A 76 -2.35 -4.01 -7.11
C ASN A 76 -3.43 -3.40 -7.99
N THR A 77 -3.16 -2.23 -8.55
CA THR A 77 -4.05 -1.62 -9.53
C THR A 77 -4.21 -2.54 -10.74
N ILE A 78 -3.10 -3.07 -11.26
CA ILE A 78 -3.14 -4.11 -12.31
C ILE A 78 -2.85 -5.46 -11.64
N GLN A 79 -3.83 -6.35 -11.65
CA GLN A 79 -3.76 -7.64 -10.93
C GLN A 79 -2.84 -8.66 -11.61
N SER A 80 -2.56 -8.52 -12.90
CA SER A 80 -1.65 -9.37 -13.66
C SER A 80 -0.31 -8.66 -13.91
N PHE A 81 0.74 -9.41 -14.24
CA PHE A 81 2.00 -8.84 -14.69
C PHE A 81 1.82 -8.20 -16.07
N PRO A 82 2.04 -6.89 -16.22
CA PRO A 82 1.75 -6.17 -17.48
C PRO A 82 2.88 -6.26 -18.52
N GLY A 83 3.94 -7.00 -18.24
CA GLY A 83 5.15 -7.08 -19.07
C GLY A 83 6.30 -6.20 -18.54
N GLY A 84 7.45 -6.29 -19.20
CA GLY A 84 8.59 -5.41 -18.94
C GLY A 84 8.37 -4.02 -19.56
N ALA A 85 8.95 -3.00 -18.97
CA ALA A 85 8.93 -1.66 -19.56
C ALA A 85 9.69 -1.61 -20.90
N ALA A 86 9.21 -0.81 -21.85
CA ALA A 86 9.84 -0.63 -23.15
C ALA A 86 11.30 -0.12 -23.04
N SER A 87 11.63 0.57 -21.95
CA SER A 87 13.00 1.00 -21.63
C SER A 87 13.94 -0.14 -21.23
N GLY A 88 13.43 -1.38 -21.09
CA GLY A 88 14.18 -2.52 -20.57
C GLY A 88 14.47 -2.47 -19.06
N LYS A 89 14.04 -1.42 -18.36
CA LYS A 89 14.27 -1.24 -16.93
C LYS A 89 12.96 -1.26 -16.17
N GLY A 90 12.76 -2.30 -15.34
CA GLY A 90 11.56 -2.46 -14.50
C GLY A 90 10.35 -3.03 -15.25
N ASP A 91 9.23 -3.00 -14.58
CA ASP A 91 7.95 -3.48 -15.09
C ASP A 91 7.17 -2.37 -15.79
N ALA A 92 6.39 -2.72 -16.80
CA ALA A 92 5.50 -1.79 -17.46
C ALA A 92 4.37 -1.35 -16.51
N PHE A 93 3.90 -0.12 -16.69
CA PHE A 93 2.69 0.37 -16.03
C PHE A 93 1.84 1.11 -17.08
N PRO A 94 1.06 0.36 -17.89
CA PRO A 94 0.25 0.94 -18.96
C PRO A 94 -0.89 1.78 -18.36
N LEU A 95 -0.78 3.11 -18.44
CA LEU A 95 -1.72 4.05 -17.81
C LEU A 95 -3.18 3.87 -18.24
N PRO A 96 -3.51 3.60 -19.54
CA PRO A 96 -4.91 3.36 -19.91
C PRO A 96 -5.53 2.19 -19.16
N LEU A 97 -4.84 1.05 -19.13
CA LEU A 97 -5.29 -0.13 -18.38
C LEU A 97 -5.35 0.14 -16.87
N ALA A 98 -4.35 0.84 -16.34
CA ALA A 98 -4.32 1.19 -14.92
C ALA A 98 -5.50 2.07 -14.51
N ARG A 99 -5.89 3.03 -15.34
CA ARG A 99 -7.06 3.90 -15.10
C ARG A 99 -8.36 3.10 -15.13
N GLU A 100 -8.54 2.21 -16.11
CA GLU A 100 -9.70 1.32 -16.17
C GLU A 100 -9.82 0.46 -14.91
N CYS A 101 -8.72 -0.17 -14.50
CA CYS A 101 -8.66 -0.97 -13.26
C CYS A 101 -8.97 -0.11 -12.03
N ALA A 102 -8.42 1.11 -11.95
CA ALA A 102 -8.66 2.03 -10.85
C ALA A 102 -10.12 2.44 -10.73
N GLN A 103 -10.81 2.73 -11.85
CA GLN A 103 -12.25 3.03 -11.87
C GLN A 103 -13.08 1.89 -11.30
N ARG A 104 -12.77 0.67 -11.71
CA ARG A 104 -13.43 -0.54 -11.20
C ARG A 104 -13.22 -0.70 -9.70
N HIS A 105 -11.96 -0.64 -9.25
CA HIS A 105 -11.63 -0.76 -7.82
C HIS A 105 -12.30 0.32 -6.98
N PHE A 106 -12.39 1.55 -7.49
CA PHE A 106 -13.02 2.65 -6.78
C PHE A 106 -14.48 2.34 -6.45
N GLY A 107 -15.24 1.86 -7.44
CA GLY A 107 -16.64 1.47 -7.26
C GLY A 107 -16.80 0.21 -6.39
N GLU A 108 -16.14 -0.88 -6.77
CA GLU A 108 -16.30 -2.19 -6.12
C GLU A 108 -15.83 -2.19 -4.67
N MET A 109 -14.74 -1.50 -4.35
CA MET A 109 -14.13 -1.50 -3.02
C MET A 109 -14.55 -0.30 -2.16
N ARG A 110 -15.41 0.59 -2.67
CA ARG A 110 -15.87 1.79 -1.96
C ARG A 110 -14.71 2.61 -1.38
N LEU A 111 -13.71 2.89 -2.21
CA LEU A 111 -12.46 3.53 -1.76
C LEU A 111 -12.69 4.90 -1.12
N TRP A 112 -13.78 5.60 -1.48
CA TRP A 112 -14.13 6.92 -0.96
C TRP A 112 -14.39 6.97 0.56
N ASN A 113 -14.66 5.83 1.20
CA ASN A 113 -14.89 5.76 2.65
C ASN A 113 -13.79 5.00 3.40
N ARG A 114 -12.67 4.70 2.74
CA ARG A 114 -11.55 3.95 3.32
C ARG A 114 -10.33 4.82 3.56
N VAL A 115 -9.44 4.31 4.39
CA VAL A 115 -8.05 4.78 4.45
C VAL A 115 -7.27 4.09 3.34
N CYS A 116 -6.72 4.86 2.38
CA CYS A 116 -5.99 4.32 1.24
C CYS A 116 -4.59 4.94 1.13
N VAL A 117 -3.60 4.11 0.86
CA VAL A 117 -2.24 4.56 0.54
C VAL A 117 -1.84 4.02 -0.83
N PHE A 118 -1.61 4.91 -1.78
CA PHE A 118 -1.21 4.58 -3.15
C PHE A 118 0.31 4.63 -3.29
N VAL A 119 0.92 3.57 -3.77
CA VAL A 119 2.37 3.47 -3.93
C VAL A 119 2.77 3.79 -5.36
N GLY A 120 3.48 4.90 -5.54
CA GLY A 120 3.94 5.43 -6.82
C GLY A 120 3.04 6.54 -7.38
N LYS A 121 3.67 7.63 -7.89
CA LYS A 121 2.99 8.80 -8.45
C LYS A 121 2.02 8.43 -9.57
N ALA A 122 2.47 7.62 -10.54
CA ALA A 122 1.65 7.18 -11.67
C ALA A 122 0.44 6.36 -11.20
N ASN A 123 0.60 5.55 -10.15
CA ASN A 123 -0.48 4.79 -9.55
C ASN A 123 -1.51 5.72 -8.89
N ALA A 124 -1.05 6.63 -8.04
CA ALA A 124 -1.92 7.61 -7.38
C ALA A 124 -2.72 8.45 -8.38
N SER A 125 -2.09 8.86 -9.51
CA SER A 125 -2.79 9.64 -10.55
C SER A 125 -3.94 8.89 -11.23
N CYS A 126 -3.99 7.57 -11.13
CA CYS A 126 -5.12 6.78 -11.63
C CYS A 126 -6.35 6.86 -10.72
N TYR A 127 -6.19 7.30 -9.47
CA TYR A 127 -7.25 7.39 -8.46
C TYR A 127 -7.60 8.82 -8.06
N ALA A 128 -6.86 9.81 -8.53
CA ALA A 128 -7.07 11.23 -8.21
C ALA A 128 -8.00 11.92 -9.20
N TRP A 129 -9.25 11.43 -9.33
CA TRP A 129 -10.19 11.91 -10.38
C TRP A 129 -10.66 13.34 -10.20
N ASP A 130 -10.72 13.82 -8.97
CA ASP A 130 -11.22 15.16 -8.65
C ASP A 130 -10.09 16.18 -8.41
N ALA A 131 -8.84 15.78 -8.60
CA ALA A 131 -7.70 16.64 -8.34
C ALA A 131 -7.11 17.19 -9.64
N GLU A 132 -7.04 18.50 -9.80
CA GLU A 132 -6.32 19.16 -10.90
C GLU A 132 -4.82 18.77 -10.92
N ALA A 133 -4.26 18.52 -9.76
CA ALA A 133 -2.91 17.99 -9.58
C ALA A 133 -2.86 17.02 -8.40
N LEU A 134 -1.93 16.07 -8.44
CA LEU A 134 -1.65 15.25 -7.27
C LEU A 134 -1.12 16.13 -6.14
N PRO A 135 -1.65 15.98 -4.92
CA PRO A 135 -1.10 16.65 -3.75
C PRO A 135 0.33 16.19 -3.43
N GLU A 136 0.97 16.87 -2.50
CA GLU A 136 2.31 16.49 -2.04
C GLU A 136 2.33 15.05 -1.49
N PRO A 137 3.40 14.28 -1.74
CA PRO A 137 3.53 12.94 -1.18
C PRO A 137 3.58 12.97 0.34
N LEU A 138 3.21 11.87 0.97
CA LEU A 138 3.23 11.67 2.42
C LEU A 138 2.27 12.58 3.21
N THR A 139 1.35 13.27 2.55
CA THR A 139 0.31 14.08 3.18
C THR A 139 -1.03 13.36 3.17
N LEU A 140 -1.85 13.60 4.19
CA LEU A 140 -3.18 13.01 4.33
C LEU A 140 -4.23 13.91 3.70
N HIS A 141 -5.07 13.33 2.85
CA HIS A 141 -6.13 14.05 2.15
C HIS A 141 -7.48 13.41 2.46
N PRO A 142 -8.47 14.23 2.90
CA PRO A 142 -9.82 13.73 3.09
C PRO A 142 -10.47 13.40 1.75
N GLN A 143 -11.32 12.39 1.74
CA GLN A 143 -12.19 12.06 0.61
C GLN A 143 -13.62 12.49 0.88
N ARG A 144 -14.39 12.84 -0.17
CA ARG A 144 -15.79 13.27 -0.06
C ARG A 144 -16.70 12.27 0.66
N GLY A 145 -16.37 10.98 0.62
CA GLY A 145 -17.10 9.91 1.29
C GLY A 145 -16.67 9.63 2.74
N GLY A 146 -15.84 10.50 3.34
CA GLY A 146 -15.35 10.34 4.72
C GLY A 146 -14.12 9.44 4.85
N GLY A 147 -13.55 8.96 3.76
CA GLY A 147 -12.26 8.27 3.75
C GLY A 147 -11.08 9.24 3.84
N THR A 148 -9.90 8.67 3.94
CA THR A 148 -8.62 9.40 3.92
C THR A 148 -7.67 8.71 2.97
N TRP A 149 -6.95 9.47 2.17
CA TRP A 149 -5.95 8.90 1.30
C TRP A 149 -4.62 9.65 1.36
N ALA A 150 -3.58 8.94 1.02
CA ALA A 150 -2.25 9.48 0.82
C ALA A 150 -1.58 8.76 -0.35
N TRP A 151 -0.52 9.33 -0.87
CA TRP A 151 0.34 8.58 -1.76
C TRP A 151 1.80 8.68 -1.32
N VAL A 152 2.55 7.64 -1.65
CA VAL A 152 3.97 7.56 -1.35
C VAL A 152 4.75 7.35 -2.65
N PRO A 153 5.92 7.96 -2.85
CA PRO A 153 6.79 7.66 -3.97
C PRO A 153 7.08 6.15 -4.02
N HIS A 154 7.27 5.63 -5.23
CA HIS A 154 7.52 4.20 -5.39
C HIS A 154 8.73 3.75 -4.57
N THR A 155 8.58 2.67 -3.81
CA THR A 155 9.61 2.18 -2.88
C THR A 155 10.67 1.30 -3.54
N SER A 156 10.85 1.40 -4.86
CA SER A 156 11.98 0.78 -5.56
C SER A 156 13.29 1.46 -5.15
N GLY A 157 14.40 0.71 -5.13
CA GLY A 157 15.69 1.22 -4.71
C GLY A 157 16.31 2.28 -5.64
N VAL A 158 15.66 2.59 -6.76
CA VAL A 158 16.11 3.59 -7.75
C VAL A 158 15.46 4.96 -7.56
N VAL A 159 14.58 5.14 -6.58
CA VAL A 159 13.92 6.42 -6.32
C VAL A 159 14.73 7.22 -5.29
N PRO A 160 15.38 8.32 -5.69
CA PRO A 160 16.25 9.12 -4.81
C PRO A 160 15.54 9.71 -3.60
N PHE A 161 14.22 9.92 -3.69
CA PHE A 161 13.39 10.46 -2.61
C PHE A 161 13.66 9.79 -1.25
N TRP A 162 13.87 8.48 -1.23
CA TRP A 162 14.09 7.71 -0.01
C TRP A 162 15.50 7.78 0.54
N ASN A 163 16.42 8.48 -0.13
CA ASN A 163 17.77 8.71 0.37
C ASN A 163 17.77 9.74 1.51
N ASP A 164 16.79 10.65 1.53
CA ASP A 164 16.61 11.60 2.62
C ASP A 164 15.97 10.91 3.85
N PRO A 165 16.64 10.92 5.00
CA PRO A 165 16.07 10.40 6.25
C PRO A 165 14.77 11.07 6.66
N ALA A 166 14.62 12.39 6.41
CA ALA A 166 13.43 13.15 6.75
C ALA A 166 12.19 12.59 6.07
N HIS A 167 12.27 12.16 4.81
CA HIS A 167 11.15 11.54 4.10
C HIS A 167 10.74 10.19 4.71
N ARG A 168 11.71 9.45 5.28
CA ARG A 168 11.39 8.19 5.96
C ARG A 168 10.71 8.42 7.31
N ASP A 169 11.07 9.49 7.99
CA ASP A 169 10.44 9.88 9.25
C ASP A 169 9.03 10.43 8.99
N GLN A 170 8.83 11.23 7.94
CA GLN A 170 7.50 11.64 7.47
C GLN A 170 6.61 10.44 7.10
N LEU A 171 7.17 9.41 6.45
CA LEU A 171 6.43 8.19 6.14
C LEU A 171 5.96 7.48 7.42
N ARG A 172 6.82 7.37 8.43
CA ARG A 172 6.44 6.78 9.73
C ARG A 172 5.33 7.57 10.38
N GLN A 173 5.50 8.90 10.45
CA GLN A 173 4.47 9.77 11.02
C GLN A 173 3.14 9.62 10.29
N MET A 174 3.15 9.62 8.95
CA MET A 174 1.95 9.38 8.15
C MET A 174 1.28 8.04 8.49
N PHE A 175 2.05 6.96 8.64
CA PHE A 175 1.49 5.66 9.01
C PHE A 175 0.98 5.63 10.45
N ASP A 176 1.60 6.35 11.38
CA ASP A 176 1.14 6.49 12.76
C ASP A 176 -0.19 7.25 12.80
N ASP A 177 -0.31 8.35 12.05
CA ASP A 177 -1.54 9.14 11.94
C ASP A 177 -2.67 8.30 11.33
N LEU A 178 -2.39 7.54 10.26
CA LEU A 178 -3.36 6.61 9.68
C LEU A 178 -3.73 5.49 10.65
N GLY A 179 -2.79 5.03 11.46
CA GLY A 179 -3.02 4.09 12.54
C GLY A 179 -4.05 4.60 13.55
N GLN A 180 -4.00 5.90 13.87
CA GLN A 180 -5.00 6.51 14.76
C GLN A 180 -6.42 6.45 14.18
N ILE A 181 -6.55 6.51 12.86
CA ILE A 181 -7.85 6.43 12.16
C ILE A 181 -8.34 4.98 12.08
N ILE A 182 -7.44 4.02 11.89
CA ILE A 182 -7.77 2.61 11.68
C ILE A 182 -7.98 1.87 13.01
N LEU A 183 -7.12 2.13 14.00
CA LEU A 183 -7.15 1.43 15.29
C LEU A 183 -8.16 2.08 16.24
N PRO A 184 -9.11 1.33 16.81
CA PRO A 184 -10.02 1.86 17.81
C PRO A 184 -9.24 2.31 19.05
N VAL A 185 -9.73 3.36 19.71
CA VAL A 185 -9.11 4.00 20.87
C VAL A 185 -8.79 3.02 22.02
N SER A 186 -9.54 1.93 22.14
CA SER A 186 -9.38 0.90 23.17
C SER A 186 -8.16 -0.03 23.02
N GLN A 187 -7.47 -0.01 21.88
CA GLN A 187 -6.28 -0.87 21.65
C GLN A 187 -4.95 -0.11 21.81
N LYS A 188 -4.97 1.13 22.31
CA LYS A 188 -3.78 1.98 22.47
C LYS A 188 -2.99 1.76 23.75
N SER A 189 -3.41 0.83 24.61
CA SER A 189 -2.85 0.61 25.95
C SER A 189 -2.55 -0.88 26.16
N SER A 190 -1.59 -1.40 25.44
CA SER A 190 -1.03 -2.73 25.74
C SER A 190 0.41 -2.82 25.29
#